data_b0d0ed7cd42ad1acd9de9574f9b45a0c
#
_entry.id   b0d0ed7cd42ad1acd9de9574f9b45a0c
#
_cell.length_a   1.000
_cell.length_b   1.000
_cell.length_c   1.000
_cell.angle_alpha   90.00
_cell.angle_beta   90.00
_cell.angle_gamma   90.00
#
_symmetry.space_group_name_H-M   'P 1'
#
loop_
_entity.id
_entity.type
_entity.pdbx_description
1 polymer ?
#
loop_
_entity_poly.entity_id
_entity_poly.type
_entity_poly.pdbx_seq_one_letter_code
_entity_poly.pdbx_strand_id
1 'polypeptide(L)'
;MIQVQTELNVADNTGARVIECIKVLGGSKRRYAHVGDRIVVSVKEAIPNGKVKKGSVHRAVVVRTKYSIHRNDGSKVKFDNNAAVIIDEKGEPLGTRIFGPVTRELRAKGQTKIISLAPEVL
;
A
#
# COMPACT_ATOMS: atom_id res chain seq x y z
N MET A 1 -5.35 10.72 1.38
CA MET A 1 -6.29 9.86 0.61
C MET A 1 -5.69 9.55 -0.75
N ILE A 2 -5.92 8.33 -1.21
CA ILE A 2 -5.38 7.86 -2.49
C ILE A 2 -6.51 7.78 -3.50
N GLN A 3 -6.29 8.35 -4.68
CA GLN A 3 -7.28 8.30 -5.76
C GLN A 3 -6.59 7.85 -7.05
N VAL A 4 -7.37 7.70 -8.12
CA VAL A 4 -6.82 7.38 -9.44
C VAL A 4 -5.79 8.43 -9.83
N GLN A 5 -4.66 7.99 -10.39
CA GLN A 5 -3.50 8.80 -10.79
C GLN A 5 -2.59 9.27 -9.63
N THR A 6 -2.89 8.89 -8.39
CA THR A 6 -1.96 9.16 -7.29
C THR A 6 -0.75 8.25 -7.40
N GLU A 7 0.46 8.82 -7.32
CA GLU A 7 1.69 8.05 -7.25
C GLU A 7 2.02 7.71 -5.80
N LEU A 8 2.49 6.47 -5.59
CA LEU A 8 2.87 5.97 -4.28
C LEU A 8 4.25 5.34 -4.35
N ASN A 9 4.97 5.41 -3.24
CA ASN A 9 6.19 4.65 -3.07
C ASN A 9 5.85 3.19 -2.72
N VAL A 10 6.73 2.28 -3.07
CA VAL A 10 6.56 0.86 -2.73
C VAL A 10 7.38 0.56 -1.48
N ALA A 11 6.73 -0.01 -0.49
CA ALA A 11 7.32 -0.26 0.83
C ALA A 11 7.81 -1.69 1.00
N ASP A 12 8.03 -2.42 -0.08
CA ASP A 12 8.49 -3.81 -0.01
C ASP A 12 9.71 -4.05 -0.91
N ASN A 13 10.21 -5.28 -0.87
CA ASN A 13 11.40 -5.68 -1.62
C ASN A 13 11.10 -6.40 -2.94
N THR A 14 9.96 -6.15 -3.55
CA THR A 14 9.60 -6.75 -4.85
C THR A 14 10.40 -6.18 -6.02
N GLY A 15 11.04 -5.04 -5.81
CA GLY A 15 11.79 -4.36 -6.87
C GLY A 15 11.06 -3.16 -7.47
N ALA A 16 9.77 -3.05 -7.30
CA ALA A 16 9.04 -1.86 -7.70
C ALA A 16 9.40 -0.69 -6.77
N ARG A 17 9.51 0.51 -7.32
CA ARG A 17 9.85 1.72 -6.55
C ARG A 17 8.73 2.73 -6.52
N VAL A 18 8.13 3.01 -7.67
CA VAL A 18 7.03 3.96 -7.80
C VAL A 18 5.90 3.28 -8.56
N ILE A 19 4.71 3.41 -8.02
CA ILE A 19 3.48 2.87 -8.60
C ILE A 19 2.44 3.98 -8.70
N GLU A 20 1.51 3.84 -9.62
CA GLU A 20 0.41 4.79 -9.80
C GLU A 20 -0.92 4.06 -9.63
N CYS A 21 -1.81 4.61 -8.82
CA CYS A 21 -3.15 4.06 -8.63
C CYS A 21 -3.97 4.25 -9.90
N ILE A 22 -4.49 3.16 -10.45
CA ILE A 22 -5.37 3.20 -11.61
C ILE A 22 -6.82 2.86 -11.28
N LYS A 23 -7.07 2.23 -10.14
CA LYS A 23 -8.43 1.93 -9.68
C LYS A 23 -8.44 1.73 -8.17
N VAL A 24 -9.47 2.22 -7.50
CA VAL A 24 -9.73 1.95 -6.08
C VAL A 24 -10.76 0.83 -6.00
N LEU A 25 -10.41 -0.26 -5.34
CA LEU A 25 -11.28 -1.42 -5.17
C LEU A 25 -12.20 -1.25 -3.96
N GLY A 26 -13.31 -1.99 -3.92
CA GLY A 26 -14.20 -2.01 -2.78
C GLY A 26 -15.58 -1.41 -3.03
N GLY A 27 -15.92 -1.10 -4.28
CA GLY A 27 -17.25 -0.58 -4.62
C GLY A 27 -17.26 0.14 -5.96
N SER A 28 -18.39 0.12 -6.65
CA SER A 28 -18.48 0.62 -8.02
C SER A 28 -18.26 2.13 -8.16
N LYS A 29 -18.45 2.90 -7.09
CA LYS A 29 -18.28 4.36 -7.11
C LYS A 29 -17.26 4.84 -6.10
N ARG A 30 -16.40 3.94 -5.64
CA ARG A 30 -15.41 4.29 -4.65
C ARG A 30 -14.34 5.19 -5.25
N ARG A 31 -14.14 6.35 -4.64
CA ARG A 31 -13.28 7.41 -5.14
C ARG A 31 -11.91 7.44 -4.47
N TYR A 32 -11.84 7.13 -3.18
CA TYR A 32 -10.63 7.27 -2.38
C TYR A 32 -10.28 5.98 -1.64
N ALA A 33 -8.99 5.71 -1.54
CA ALA A 33 -8.46 4.62 -0.72
C ALA A 33 -7.78 5.20 0.52
N HIS A 34 -7.93 4.50 1.62
CA HIS A 34 -7.28 4.79 2.89
C HIS A 34 -6.34 3.64 3.24
N VAL A 35 -5.63 3.76 4.37
CA VAL A 35 -4.75 2.70 4.84
C VAL A 35 -5.54 1.39 5.00
N GLY A 36 -4.98 0.31 4.49
CA GLY A 36 -5.61 -1.01 4.51
C GLY A 36 -6.50 -1.31 3.33
N ASP A 37 -6.82 -0.32 2.51
CA ASP A 37 -7.62 -0.53 1.31
C ASP A 37 -6.78 -1.09 0.17
N ARG A 38 -7.42 -1.88 -0.68
CA ARG A 38 -6.78 -2.45 -1.87
C ARG A 38 -7.01 -1.56 -3.07
N ILE A 39 -5.96 -1.41 -3.88
CA ILE A 39 -6.01 -0.65 -5.11
C ILE A 39 -5.36 -1.46 -6.23
N VAL A 40 -5.67 -1.09 -7.47
CA VAL A 40 -4.96 -1.60 -8.66
C VAL A 40 -3.96 -0.54 -9.07
N VAL A 41 -2.73 -0.96 -9.32
CA VAL A 41 -1.63 -0.04 -9.61
C VAL A 41 -0.89 -0.45 -10.88
N SER A 42 -0.28 0.54 -11.52
CA SER A 42 0.66 0.36 -12.63
C SER A 42 2.05 0.72 -12.13
N VAL A 43 3.03 -0.12 -12.42
CA VAL A 43 4.41 0.09 -11.98
C VAL A 43 5.09 1.10 -12.91
N LYS A 44 5.51 2.24 -12.36
CA LYS A 44 6.17 3.32 -13.12
C LYS A 44 7.68 3.25 -13.05
N GLU A 45 8.25 2.80 -11.93
CA GLU A 45 9.68 2.60 -11.78
C GLU A 45 9.94 1.29 -11.03
N ALA A 46 10.89 0.51 -11.52
CA ALA A 46 11.29 -0.75 -10.91
C ALA A 46 12.75 -1.04 -11.22
N ILE A 47 13.39 -1.83 -10.35
CA ILE A 47 14.75 -2.31 -10.62
C ILE A 47 14.70 -3.38 -11.72
N PRO A 48 15.76 -3.51 -12.56
CA PRO A 48 15.70 -4.38 -13.75
C PRO A 48 15.46 -5.86 -13.47
N ASN A 49 15.95 -6.39 -12.35
CA ASN A 49 15.88 -7.81 -12.02
C ASN A 49 14.94 -8.14 -10.85
N GLY A 50 13.98 -7.28 -10.57
CA GLY A 50 13.02 -7.49 -9.48
C GLY A 50 11.90 -8.46 -9.88
N LYS A 51 11.12 -8.88 -8.88
CA LYS A 51 9.93 -9.72 -9.09
C LYS A 51 8.85 -9.00 -9.90
N VAL A 52 8.83 -7.68 -9.82
CA VAL A 52 7.83 -6.84 -10.47
C VAL A 52 8.54 -5.98 -11.50
N LYS A 53 8.00 -5.95 -12.72
CA LYS A 53 8.60 -5.23 -13.85
C LYS A 53 7.88 -3.92 -14.10
N LYS A 54 8.62 -2.94 -14.61
CA LYS A 54 8.08 -1.66 -15.07
C LYS A 54 6.97 -1.89 -16.10
N GLY A 55 5.87 -1.17 -15.96
CA GLY A 55 4.72 -1.26 -16.86
C GLY A 55 3.71 -2.35 -16.54
N SER A 56 4.02 -3.24 -15.59
CA SER A 56 3.08 -4.28 -15.19
C SER A 56 1.98 -3.72 -14.29
N VAL A 57 0.85 -4.43 -14.23
CA VAL A 57 -0.31 -4.07 -13.41
C VAL A 57 -0.45 -5.07 -12.28
N HIS A 58 -0.59 -4.56 -11.07
CA HIS A 58 -0.71 -5.39 -9.86
C HIS A 58 -1.75 -4.83 -8.91
N ARG A 59 -2.11 -5.61 -7.90
CA ARG A 59 -2.89 -5.13 -6.76
C ARG A 59 -1.94 -4.73 -5.65
N ALA A 60 -2.35 -3.75 -4.86
CA ALA A 60 -1.57 -3.27 -3.74
C ALA A 60 -2.47 -2.91 -2.56
N VAL A 61 -1.88 -2.91 -1.35
CA VAL A 61 -2.54 -2.46 -0.13
C VAL A 61 -1.84 -1.20 0.34
N VAL A 62 -2.59 -0.15 0.60
CA VAL A 62 -2.05 1.12 1.09
C VAL A 62 -1.64 0.93 2.55
N VAL A 63 -0.38 1.23 2.87
CA VAL A 63 0.15 1.06 4.23
C VAL A 63 0.48 2.37 4.91
N ARG A 64 0.74 3.45 4.16
CA ARG A 64 1.02 4.78 4.69
C ARG A 64 0.35 5.84 3.82
N THR A 65 -0.14 6.90 4.44
CA THR A 65 -0.70 8.03 3.72
C THR A 65 -0.22 9.35 4.34
N LYS A 66 -0.14 10.38 3.52
CA LYS A 66 0.08 11.76 4.00
C LYS A 66 -1.16 12.27 4.73
N TYR A 67 -2.31 11.76 4.39
CA TYR A 67 -3.57 12.14 5.02
C TYR A 67 -3.66 11.51 6.41
N SER A 68 -4.05 12.31 7.40
CA SER A 68 -4.12 11.86 8.79
C SER A 68 -5.16 10.77 9.00
N ILE A 69 -4.79 9.75 9.79
CA ILE A 69 -5.72 8.74 10.26
C ILE A 69 -6.17 9.17 11.67
N HIS A 70 -7.47 9.36 11.84
CA HIS A 70 -8.04 9.70 13.13
C HIS A 70 -8.44 8.44 13.88
N ARG A 71 -7.99 8.31 15.11
CA ARG A 71 -8.30 7.17 15.98
C ARG A 71 -9.35 7.52 17.02
N ASN A 72 -9.99 6.50 17.55
CA ASN A 72 -11.09 6.67 18.52
C ASN A 72 -10.65 7.37 19.82
N ASP A 73 -9.36 7.27 20.19
CA ASP A 73 -8.82 7.91 21.38
C ASP A 73 -8.44 9.38 21.16
N GLY A 74 -8.70 9.92 19.98
CA GLY A 74 -8.38 11.30 19.63
C GLY A 74 -6.99 11.50 19.03
N SER A 75 -6.15 10.48 18.99
CA SER A 75 -4.83 10.58 18.37
C SER A 75 -4.92 10.55 16.85
N LYS A 76 -3.86 11.03 16.19
CA LYS A 76 -3.75 11.07 14.73
C LYS A 76 -2.42 10.46 14.32
N VAL A 77 -2.44 9.75 13.21
CA VAL A 77 -1.23 9.21 12.58
C VAL A 77 -1.16 9.71 11.15
N LYS A 78 -0.03 10.29 10.76
CA LYS A 78 0.22 10.66 9.36
C LYS A 78 1.68 10.47 9.03
N PHE A 79 1.96 10.30 7.76
CA PHE A 79 3.31 10.05 7.26
C PHE A 79 3.72 11.12 6.25
N ASP A 80 5.00 11.16 5.93
CA ASP A 80 5.54 12.13 4.96
C ASP A 80 5.25 11.74 3.51
N ASN A 81 4.88 10.48 3.27
CA ASN A 81 4.62 9.98 1.92
C ASN A 81 3.46 9.01 1.91
N ASN A 82 2.97 8.73 0.72
CA ASN A 82 2.03 7.65 0.48
C ASN A 82 2.83 6.41 0.08
N ALA A 83 2.52 5.26 0.66
CA ALA A 83 3.21 4.03 0.34
C ALA A 83 2.25 2.84 0.33
N ALA A 84 2.57 1.86 -0.48
CA ALA A 84 1.79 0.65 -0.63
C ALA A 84 2.69 -0.57 -0.74
N VAL A 85 2.11 -1.74 -0.48
CA VAL A 85 2.76 -3.03 -0.60
C VAL A 85 2.04 -3.81 -1.68
N ILE A 86 2.80 -4.38 -2.62
CA ILE A 86 2.22 -5.16 -3.72
C ILE A 86 1.79 -6.53 -3.20
N ILE A 87 0.57 -6.92 -3.57
CA ILE A 87 -0.01 -8.20 -3.16
C ILE A 87 -0.35 -9.04 -4.39
N ASP A 88 -0.51 -10.35 -4.17
CA ASP A 88 -0.96 -11.28 -5.20
C ASP A 88 -2.49 -11.32 -5.26
N GLU A 89 -3.03 -12.20 -6.11
CA GLU A 89 -4.48 -12.37 -6.27
C GLU A 89 -5.17 -12.88 -5.00
N LYS A 90 -4.42 -13.58 -4.15
CA LYS A 90 -4.93 -14.10 -2.88
C LYS A 90 -4.91 -13.07 -1.77
N GLY A 91 -4.33 -11.91 -2.03
CA GLY A 91 -4.21 -10.84 -1.03
C GLY A 91 -2.98 -10.95 -0.14
N GLU A 92 -2.03 -11.81 -0.48
CA GLU A 92 -0.78 -11.97 0.28
C GLU A 92 0.34 -11.12 -0.31
N PRO A 93 1.26 -10.58 0.51
CA PRO A 93 2.39 -9.80 0.00
C PRO A 93 3.26 -10.63 -0.94
N LEU A 94 3.64 -10.04 -2.07
CA LEU A 94 4.61 -10.67 -2.98
C LEU A 94 6.02 -10.63 -2.44
N GLY A 95 6.35 -9.57 -1.72
CA GLY A 95 7.67 -9.41 -1.11
C GLY A 95 7.79 -10.18 0.21
N THR A 96 9.03 -10.34 0.66
CA THR A 96 9.33 -11.01 1.92
C THR A 96 9.65 -10.02 3.04
N ARG A 97 9.85 -8.74 2.72
CA ARG A 97 10.19 -7.70 3.69
C ARG A 97 9.38 -6.44 3.41
N ILE A 98 9.10 -5.71 4.48
CA ILE A 98 8.44 -4.41 4.39
C ILE A 98 9.38 -3.36 4.99
N PHE A 99 9.50 -2.23 4.31
CA PHE A 99 10.37 -1.13 4.72
C PHE A 99 9.55 -0.02 5.37
N GLY A 100 10.04 0.44 6.53
CA GLY A 100 9.43 1.51 7.26
C GLY A 100 8.20 1.09 8.06
N PRO A 101 7.56 2.03 8.78
CA PRO A 101 6.43 1.72 9.65
C PRO A 101 5.15 1.49 8.85
N VAL A 102 4.25 0.70 9.43
CA VAL A 102 2.87 0.55 8.98
C VAL A 102 1.94 0.89 10.13
N THR A 103 0.65 1.02 9.87
CA THR A 103 -0.32 1.32 10.92
C THR A 103 -1.06 0.06 11.35
N ARG A 104 -1.51 0.03 12.60
CA ARG A 104 -2.28 -1.09 13.13
C ARG A 104 -3.69 -1.20 12.54
N GLU A 105 -4.16 -0.18 11.83
CA GLU A 105 -5.42 -0.23 11.10
C GLU A 105 -5.46 -1.34 10.05
N LEU A 106 -4.30 -1.81 9.58
CA LEU A 106 -4.20 -2.94 8.67
C LEU A 106 -4.78 -4.24 9.25
N ARG A 107 -4.70 -4.43 10.57
CA ARG A 107 -5.26 -5.61 11.22
C ARG A 107 -6.78 -5.66 11.09
N ALA A 108 -7.44 -4.52 11.24
CA ALA A 108 -8.89 -4.42 11.09
C ALA A 108 -9.34 -4.68 9.65
N LYS A 109 -8.46 -4.47 8.67
CA LYS A 109 -8.71 -4.73 7.25
C LYS A 109 -8.29 -6.13 6.80
N GLY A 110 -7.86 -6.99 7.71
CA GLY A 110 -7.47 -8.36 7.41
C GLY A 110 -6.06 -8.54 6.86
N GLN A 111 -5.21 -7.53 6.98
CA GLN A 111 -3.85 -7.55 6.43
C GLN A 111 -2.81 -7.94 7.47
N THR A 112 -3.05 -9.04 8.19
CA THR A 112 -2.18 -9.47 9.28
C THR A 112 -0.78 -9.89 8.83
N LYS A 113 -0.64 -10.43 7.63
CA LYS A 113 0.68 -10.81 7.10
C LYS A 113 1.58 -9.60 6.88
N ILE A 114 1.01 -8.49 6.42
CA ILE A 114 1.76 -7.24 6.24
C ILE A 114 2.27 -6.76 7.60
N ILE A 115 1.42 -6.79 8.62
CA ILE A 115 1.80 -6.39 9.97
C ILE A 115 2.95 -7.28 10.49
N SER A 116 2.89 -8.59 10.24
CA SER A 116 3.92 -9.52 10.73
C SER A 116 5.29 -9.29 10.06
N LEU A 117 5.31 -8.79 8.84
CA LEU A 117 6.53 -8.50 8.10
C LEU A 117 7.09 -7.11 8.38
N ALA A 118 6.30 -6.21 8.93
CA ALA A 118 6.69 -4.84 9.14
C ALA A 118 7.68 -4.69 10.31
N PRO A 119 8.71 -3.83 10.19
CA PRO A 119 9.65 -3.61 11.28
C PRO A 119 9.06 -2.81 12.44
N GLU A 120 8.04 -2.02 12.18
CA GLU A 120 7.40 -1.19 13.19
C GLU A 120 5.91 -1.01 12.86
N VAL A 121 5.06 -1.13 13.87
CA VAL A 121 3.61 -0.96 13.72
C VAL A 121 3.16 0.19 14.62
N LEU A 122 2.67 1.24 14.03
CA LEU A 122 2.16 2.42 14.73
C LEU A 122 0.62 2.38 14.73
#